data_e5d750a192a262740cbf94e903d7bc44
#
_entry.id   e5d750a192a262740cbf94e903d7bc44
#
_cell.length_a   1.000
_cell.length_b   1.000
_cell.length_c   1.000
_cell.angle_alpha   90.00
_cell.angle_beta   90.00
_cell.angle_gamma   90.00
#
_symmetry.space_group_name_H-M   'P 1'
#
loop_
_entity.id
_entity.type
_entity.pdbx_description
1 polymer ?
#
loop_
_entity_poly.entity_id
_entity_poly.type
_entity_poly.pdbx_seq_one_letter_code
_entity_poly.pdbx_strand_id
1 'polypeptide(L)'
;MEPTLDVGQRVLVNRFIYHFTDPKIGDIVVFHPPEGAQNGVGGGCGDPRTGANGSSGAPCARPTPEESDVNFIKRVVAGPGDTLSVHDGHPVVNGKIAQEDFINPCAAGGACNLPQQITIPPDHYFMMGDNRGASDDSRYWGPVPRDWIIGEAFFTYWPPDRIGLL
;
A
#
# COMPACT_ATOMS: atom_id res chain seq x y z
N MET A 1 -5.39 6.12 5.70
CA MET A 1 -4.05 6.11 6.36
C MET A 1 -4.11 6.30 7.88
N GLU A 2 -5.31 6.30 8.46
CA GLU A 2 -5.45 6.34 9.93
C GLU A 2 -4.67 5.19 10.60
N PRO A 3 -4.04 5.45 11.74
CA PRO A 3 -4.04 6.70 12.49
C PRO A 3 -2.96 7.71 12.08
N THR A 4 -2.06 7.36 11.16
CA THR A 4 -0.97 8.25 10.73
C THR A 4 -1.49 9.53 10.09
N LEU A 5 -2.47 9.40 9.21
CA LEU A 5 -3.14 10.52 8.54
C LEU A 5 -4.66 10.38 8.64
N ASP A 6 -5.30 11.40 9.23
CA ASP A 6 -6.75 11.48 9.34
C ASP A 6 -7.38 12.13 8.09
N VAL A 7 -8.68 11.92 7.93
CA VAL A 7 -9.45 12.54 6.85
C VAL A 7 -9.44 14.07 7.01
N GLY A 8 -9.11 14.78 5.92
CA GLY A 8 -9.04 16.24 5.90
C GLY A 8 -7.68 16.84 6.23
N GLN A 9 -6.70 16.03 6.60
CA GLN A 9 -5.31 16.50 6.74
C GLN A 9 -4.73 16.86 5.38
N ARG A 10 -3.82 17.87 5.40
CA ARG A 10 -3.10 18.30 4.20
C ARG A 10 -1.61 18.05 4.39
N VAL A 11 -1.00 17.41 3.39
CA VAL A 11 0.39 17.00 3.40
C VAL A 11 1.19 17.70 2.31
N LEU A 12 2.47 17.88 2.54
CA LEU A 12 3.43 18.28 1.52
C LEU A 12 4.01 17.03 0.88
N VAL A 13 4.07 17.04 -0.45
CA VAL A 13 4.59 15.94 -1.26
C VAL A 13 5.85 16.38 -2.00
N ASN A 14 6.95 15.69 -1.76
CA ASN A 14 8.19 15.87 -2.49
C ASN A 14 8.13 15.07 -3.81
N ARG A 15 7.88 15.75 -4.91
CA ARG A 15 7.77 15.13 -6.24
C ARG A 15 9.12 14.89 -6.92
N PHE A 16 10.20 15.44 -6.35
CA PHE A 16 11.53 15.38 -6.97
C PHE A 16 12.38 14.22 -6.44
N ILE A 17 12.11 13.74 -5.22
CA ILE A 17 12.97 12.76 -4.55
C ILE A 17 13.17 11.50 -5.39
N TYR A 18 12.11 11.01 -6.02
CA TYR A 18 12.14 9.76 -6.80
C TYR A 18 12.67 9.92 -8.24
N HIS A 19 13.14 11.14 -8.61
CA HIS A 19 14.00 11.30 -9.79
C HIS A 19 15.45 10.89 -9.51
N PHE A 20 15.86 10.85 -8.24
CA PHE A 20 17.23 10.59 -7.80
C PHE A 20 17.39 9.34 -6.97
N THR A 21 16.32 8.86 -6.34
CA THR A 21 16.32 7.71 -5.46
C THR A 21 15.12 6.82 -5.76
N ASP A 22 15.15 5.61 -5.27
CA ASP A 22 14.00 4.72 -5.33
C ASP A 22 13.17 4.83 -4.05
N PRO A 23 11.85 4.60 -4.12
CA PRO A 23 11.00 4.47 -2.94
C PRO A 23 11.52 3.39 -2.00
N LYS A 24 11.47 3.65 -0.70
CA LYS A 24 11.93 2.73 0.34
C LYS A 24 10.75 2.17 1.13
N ILE A 25 10.95 0.99 1.70
CA ILE A 25 9.98 0.43 2.66
C ILE A 25 9.84 1.41 3.83
N GLY A 26 8.60 1.78 4.15
CA GLY A 26 8.25 2.78 5.15
C GLY A 26 7.83 4.12 4.59
N ASP A 27 8.25 4.49 3.37
CA ASP A 27 7.87 5.76 2.76
C ASP A 27 6.34 5.84 2.59
N ILE A 28 5.77 6.99 2.93
CA ILE A 28 4.38 7.31 2.64
C ILE A 28 4.35 8.00 1.27
N VAL A 29 3.70 7.40 0.31
CA VAL A 29 3.72 7.87 -1.08
C VAL A 29 2.34 8.26 -1.58
N VAL A 30 2.33 9.31 -2.42
CA VAL A 30 1.17 9.67 -3.24
C VAL A 30 1.41 9.11 -4.63
N PHE A 31 0.41 8.43 -5.17
CA PHE A 31 0.51 7.73 -6.44
C PHE A 31 -0.86 7.59 -7.12
N HIS A 32 -0.85 7.29 -8.40
CA HIS A 32 -2.04 6.87 -9.14
C HIS A 32 -2.31 5.40 -8.86
N PRO A 33 -3.46 5.03 -8.27
CA PRO A 33 -3.80 3.63 -8.07
C PRO A 33 -4.20 2.98 -9.40
N PRO A 34 -4.29 1.63 -9.44
CA PRO A 34 -4.87 0.94 -10.58
C PRO A 34 -6.30 1.39 -10.88
N GLU A 35 -6.68 1.35 -12.16
CA GLU A 35 -8.04 1.63 -12.59
C GLU A 35 -9.04 0.74 -11.84
N GLY A 36 -10.11 1.34 -11.32
CA GLY A 36 -11.14 0.66 -10.53
C GLY A 36 -10.87 0.55 -9.03
N ALA A 37 -9.64 0.83 -8.57
CA ALA A 37 -9.30 0.78 -7.13
C ALA A 37 -10.18 1.70 -6.27
N GLN A 38 -10.59 2.86 -6.81
CA GLN A 38 -11.47 3.82 -6.12
C GLN A 38 -12.89 3.28 -5.86
N ASN A 39 -13.30 2.23 -6.55
CA ASN A 39 -14.64 1.63 -6.46
C ASN A 39 -14.65 0.32 -5.66
N GLY A 40 -13.53 -0.07 -5.06
CA GLY A 40 -13.38 -1.33 -4.34
C GLY A 40 -13.44 -2.58 -5.24
N VAL A 41 -13.35 -2.40 -6.55
CA VAL A 41 -13.49 -3.47 -7.56
C VAL A 41 -12.19 -3.66 -8.35
N GLY A 42 -11.16 -2.87 -8.01
CA GLY A 42 -9.94 -2.82 -8.79
C GLY A 42 -9.03 -4.00 -8.60
N GLY A 43 -8.37 -4.34 -9.69
CA GLY A 43 -7.27 -5.29 -9.73
C GLY A 43 -7.62 -6.66 -10.28
N GLY A 44 -6.63 -7.26 -10.92
CA GLY A 44 -6.76 -8.56 -11.58
C GLY A 44 -6.87 -9.77 -10.65
N CYS A 45 -6.86 -9.57 -9.33
CA CYS A 45 -6.89 -10.66 -8.36
C CYS A 45 -8.24 -10.88 -7.65
N GLY A 46 -9.15 -9.90 -7.71
CA GLY A 46 -10.38 -9.95 -6.94
C GLY A 46 -10.12 -9.91 -5.42
N ASP A 47 -11.05 -10.43 -4.63
CA ASP A 47 -10.89 -10.47 -3.17
C ASP A 47 -9.98 -11.63 -2.75
N PRO A 48 -8.78 -11.36 -2.16
CA PRO A 48 -7.85 -12.41 -1.75
C PRO A 48 -8.36 -13.30 -0.62
N ARG A 49 -9.43 -12.88 0.08
CA ARG A 49 -10.07 -13.67 1.15
C ARG A 49 -10.93 -14.80 0.60
N THR A 50 -11.55 -14.59 -0.54
CA THR A 50 -12.52 -15.55 -1.12
C THR A 50 -11.88 -16.50 -2.12
N GLY A 51 -10.63 -16.25 -2.51
CA GLY A 51 -9.95 -17.04 -3.51
C GLY A 51 -10.50 -16.85 -4.93
N ALA A 52 -11.30 -15.81 -5.15
CA ALA A 52 -11.68 -15.41 -6.49
C ALA A 52 -10.41 -15.23 -7.33
N ASN A 53 -10.36 -15.82 -8.50
CA ASN A 53 -9.18 -15.85 -9.39
C ASN A 53 -7.97 -16.67 -8.88
N GLY A 54 -8.15 -17.61 -7.94
CA GLY A 54 -7.12 -18.55 -7.49
C GLY A 54 -6.10 -17.99 -6.52
N SER A 55 -6.38 -16.84 -5.89
CA SER A 55 -5.46 -16.15 -4.96
C SER A 55 -5.80 -16.37 -3.48
N SER A 56 -6.55 -17.42 -3.13
CA SER A 56 -6.95 -17.67 -1.75
C SER A 56 -5.72 -17.75 -0.83
N GLY A 57 -5.68 -16.84 0.16
CA GLY A 57 -4.59 -16.79 1.14
C GLY A 57 -3.29 -16.15 0.66
N ALA A 58 -3.27 -15.52 -0.52
CA ALA A 58 -2.13 -14.75 -1.01
C ALA A 58 -2.51 -13.29 -1.24
N PRO A 59 -1.57 -12.33 -1.03
CA PRO A 59 -1.72 -10.98 -1.56
C PRO A 59 -1.83 -11.01 -3.09
N CYS A 60 -2.41 -9.97 -3.70
CA CYS A 60 -2.47 -9.90 -5.16
C CYS A 60 -1.07 -9.73 -5.76
N ALA A 61 -0.65 -10.66 -6.60
CA ALA A 61 0.66 -10.65 -7.24
C ALA A 61 0.67 -10.02 -8.64
N ARG A 62 -0.50 -9.69 -9.18
CA ARG A 62 -0.65 -9.23 -10.56
C ARG A 62 -0.78 -7.72 -10.62
N PRO A 63 0.17 -7.02 -11.28
CA PRO A 63 -0.02 -5.60 -11.59
C PRO A 63 -1.24 -5.40 -12.47
N THR A 64 -1.98 -4.32 -12.20
CA THR A 64 -3.05 -3.87 -13.09
C THR A 64 -2.43 -3.02 -14.20
N PRO A 65 -2.82 -3.18 -15.48
CA PRO A 65 -2.13 -2.54 -16.60
C PRO A 65 -2.45 -1.06 -16.77
N GLU A 66 -3.52 -0.56 -16.17
CA GLU A 66 -4.00 0.81 -16.37
C GLU A 66 -4.04 1.57 -15.05
N GLU A 67 -3.53 2.80 -15.08
CA GLU A 67 -3.60 3.73 -13.94
C GLU A 67 -4.91 4.53 -13.96
N SER A 68 -5.34 4.94 -12.77
CA SER A 68 -6.49 5.81 -12.55
C SER A 68 -6.06 7.27 -12.48
N ASP A 69 -6.96 8.20 -12.82
CA ASP A 69 -6.74 9.65 -12.70
C ASP A 69 -6.81 10.18 -11.25
N VAL A 70 -7.16 9.35 -10.27
CA VAL A 70 -7.24 9.76 -8.87
C VAL A 70 -5.90 9.60 -8.16
N ASN A 71 -5.73 10.29 -7.02
CA ASN A 71 -4.55 10.15 -6.19
C ASN A 71 -4.88 9.36 -4.93
N PHE A 72 -4.07 8.34 -4.64
CA PHE A 72 -4.09 7.63 -3.36
C PHE A 72 -2.84 7.95 -2.55
N ILE A 73 -2.95 7.79 -1.24
CA ILE A 73 -1.83 7.87 -0.31
C ILE A 73 -1.76 6.57 0.49
N LYS A 74 -0.63 5.89 0.44
CA LYS A 74 -0.37 4.62 1.13
C LYS A 74 1.09 4.55 1.56
N ARG A 75 1.41 3.50 2.33
CA ARG A 75 2.78 3.19 2.74
C ARG A 75 3.37 2.11 1.86
N VAL A 76 4.62 2.28 1.45
CA VAL A 76 5.41 1.24 0.77
C VAL A 76 5.77 0.17 1.80
N VAL A 77 5.39 -1.08 1.56
CA VAL A 77 5.69 -2.20 2.46
C VAL A 77 6.60 -3.26 1.85
N ALA A 78 6.71 -3.30 0.52
CA ALA A 78 7.68 -4.15 -0.16
C ALA A 78 8.06 -3.52 -1.50
N GLY A 79 9.28 -3.78 -1.97
CA GLY A 79 9.83 -3.28 -3.22
C GLY A 79 10.19 -4.39 -4.21
N PRO A 80 10.81 -4.01 -5.36
CA PRO A 80 11.15 -4.94 -6.42
C PRO A 80 11.98 -6.14 -5.93
N GLY A 81 11.55 -7.36 -6.25
CA GLY A 81 12.23 -8.60 -5.90
C GLY A 81 11.99 -9.11 -4.48
N ASP A 82 11.35 -8.33 -3.62
CA ASP A 82 10.99 -8.81 -2.29
C ASP A 82 9.94 -9.92 -2.35
N THR A 83 10.03 -10.85 -1.41
CA THR A 83 8.94 -11.79 -1.12
C THR A 83 8.05 -11.22 -0.03
N LEU A 84 6.74 -11.34 -0.20
CA LEU A 84 5.74 -10.76 0.69
C LEU A 84 4.64 -11.76 1.03
N SER A 85 4.31 -11.83 2.30
CA SER A 85 3.07 -12.39 2.84
C SER A 85 2.51 -11.45 3.92
N VAL A 86 1.33 -11.72 4.46
CA VAL A 86 0.70 -10.87 5.49
C VAL A 86 0.27 -11.73 6.66
N HIS A 87 0.62 -11.29 7.87
CA HIS A 87 0.25 -11.94 9.13
C HIS A 87 -0.31 -10.89 10.11
N ASP A 88 -1.56 -11.07 10.52
CA ASP A 88 -2.29 -10.14 11.40
C ASP A 88 -2.21 -8.67 10.96
N GLY A 89 -2.25 -8.44 9.64
CA GLY A 89 -2.15 -7.12 9.03
C GLY A 89 -0.72 -6.59 8.88
N HIS A 90 0.27 -7.26 9.44
CA HIS A 90 1.69 -6.90 9.27
C HIS A 90 2.28 -7.55 8.02
N PRO A 91 3.01 -6.81 7.20
CA PRO A 91 3.76 -7.42 6.10
C PRO A 91 4.92 -8.27 6.63
N VAL A 92 5.08 -9.44 6.03
CA VAL A 92 6.23 -10.31 6.24
C VAL A 92 7.07 -10.26 4.98
N VAL A 93 8.14 -9.48 5.03
CA VAL A 93 9.02 -9.23 3.88
C VAL A 93 10.29 -10.05 4.02
N ASN A 94 10.61 -10.86 3.01
CA ASN A 94 11.79 -11.72 3.00
C ASN A 94 11.89 -12.60 4.27
N GLY A 95 10.73 -13.08 4.74
CA GLY A 95 10.60 -13.91 5.93
C GLY A 95 10.68 -13.16 7.28
N LYS A 96 10.75 -11.82 7.26
CA LYS A 96 10.79 -10.99 8.47
C LYS A 96 9.48 -10.20 8.61
N ILE A 97 8.82 -10.34 9.76
CA ILE A 97 7.63 -9.55 10.08
C ILE A 97 8.02 -8.10 10.40
N ALA A 98 7.33 -7.14 9.80
CA ALA A 98 7.55 -5.74 10.09
C ALA A 98 6.99 -5.39 11.47
N GLN A 99 7.78 -4.63 12.24
CA GLN A 99 7.33 -4.06 13.52
C GLN A 99 6.71 -2.69 13.25
N GLU A 100 5.39 -2.59 13.34
CA GLU A 100 4.64 -1.39 12.96
C GLU A 100 3.65 -1.02 14.06
N ASP A 101 4.12 -0.29 15.07
CA ASP A 101 3.31 0.12 16.23
C ASP A 101 2.28 1.21 15.89
N PHE A 102 2.40 1.80 14.70
CA PHE A 102 1.58 2.93 14.24
C PHE A 102 0.31 2.49 13.48
N ILE A 103 0.12 1.21 13.20
CA ILE A 103 -1.03 0.74 12.42
C ILE A 103 -2.28 0.58 13.30
N ASN A 104 -3.46 0.78 12.70
CA ASN A 104 -4.70 0.25 13.27
C ASN A 104 -4.74 -1.26 13.02
N PRO A 105 -4.96 -2.06 14.11
CA PRO A 105 -5.01 -3.50 13.98
C PRO A 105 -6.06 -3.98 12.98
N CYS A 106 -5.78 -5.10 12.38
CA CYS A 106 -6.73 -5.76 11.51
C CYS A 106 -7.90 -6.32 12.32
N ALA A 107 -9.11 -5.79 12.09
CA ALA A 107 -10.32 -6.42 12.61
C ALA A 107 -10.65 -7.72 11.83
N ALA A 108 -11.37 -8.64 12.47
CA ALA A 108 -11.81 -9.86 11.81
C ALA A 108 -12.60 -9.52 10.52
N GLY A 109 -12.18 -10.08 9.39
CA GLY A 109 -12.85 -9.91 8.09
C GLY A 109 -12.07 -9.15 7.01
N GLY A 110 -10.98 -8.44 7.35
CA GLY A 110 -10.07 -7.84 6.36
C GLY A 110 -9.08 -8.86 5.77
N ALA A 111 -8.30 -8.45 4.75
CA ALA A 111 -7.19 -9.23 4.22
C ALA A 111 -5.98 -9.19 5.18
N CYS A 112 -6.19 -9.67 6.40
CA CYS A 112 -5.28 -9.58 7.52
C CYS A 112 -4.27 -10.73 7.57
N ASN A 113 -4.69 -11.89 7.05
CA ASN A 113 -3.87 -13.10 7.04
C ASN A 113 -3.85 -13.67 5.63
N LEU A 114 -2.73 -13.47 4.94
CA LEU A 114 -2.45 -13.94 3.60
C LEU A 114 -1.09 -14.66 3.65
N PRO A 115 -1.07 -15.92 4.12
CA PRO A 115 0.18 -16.62 4.44
C PRO A 115 0.97 -17.09 3.22
N GLN A 116 0.34 -17.16 2.05
CA GLN A 116 1.05 -17.54 0.83
C GLN A 116 1.90 -16.36 0.36
N GLN A 117 3.16 -16.66 0.07
CA GLN A 117 4.09 -15.64 -0.40
C GLN A 117 3.91 -15.33 -1.88
N ILE A 118 4.08 -14.05 -2.19
CA ILE A 118 4.25 -13.57 -3.56
C ILE A 118 5.63 -12.96 -3.71
N THR A 119 6.11 -12.79 -4.94
CA THR A 119 7.30 -11.99 -5.25
C THR A 119 6.88 -10.73 -5.97
N ILE A 120 7.39 -9.59 -5.51
CA ILE A 120 7.09 -8.29 -6.13
C ILE A 120 7.84 -8.21 -7.46
N PRO A 121 7.16 -7.88 -8.58
CA PRO A 121 7.78 -7.76 -9.89
C PRO A 121 8.86 -6.65 -9.92
N PRO A 122 9.81 -6.70 -10.87
CA PRO A 122 10.73 -5.59 -11.12
C PRO A 122 9.97 -4.27 -11.34
N ASP A 123 10.53 -3.17 -10.84
CA ASP A 123 9.98 -1.82 -10.95
C ASP A 123 8.57 -1.62 -10.37
N HIS A 124 8.17 -2.49 -9.45
CA HIS A 124 6.89 -2.40 -8.76
C HIS A 124 7.05 -2.32 -7.25
N TYR A 125 6.08 -1.68 -6.61
CA TYR A 125 6.02 -1.50 -5.16
C TYR A 125 4.68 -1.96 -4.62
N PHE A 126 4.72 -2.59 -3.46
CA PHE A 126 3.50 -3.04 -2.78
C PHE A 126 3.11 -2.02 -1.70
N MET A 127 1.88 -1.53 -1.78
CA MET A 127 1.36 -0.46 -0.95
C MET A 127 0.32 -1.00 0.02
N MET A 128 0.42 -0.59 1.30
CA MET A 128 -0.62 -0.88 2.30
C MET A 128 -1.02 0.40 3.03
N GLY A 129 -2.29 0.50 3.38
CA GLY A 129 -2.75 1.57 4.28
C GLY A 129 -2.49 1.22 5.73
N ASP A 130 -2.24 2.22 6.58
CA ASP A 130 -1.98 2.01 8.00
C ASP A 130 -3.23 1.55 8.77
N ASN A 131 -4.43 1.85 8.26
CA ASN A 131 -5.67 1.24 8.76
C ASN A 131 -5.88 -0.13 8.09
N ARG A 132 -5.17 -1.14 8.58
CA ARG A 132 -5.05 -2.46 7.96
C ARG A 132 -6.37 -3.17 7.68
N GLY A 133 -7.34 -3.00 8.58
CA GLY A 133 -8.65 -3.65 8.47
C GLY A 133 -9.60 -2.98 7.48
N ALA A 134 -9.40 -1.68 7.18
CA ALA A 134 -10.31 -0.89 6.37
C ALA A 134 -9.67 -0.32 5.09
N SER A 135 -8.39 -0.62 4.82
CA SER A 135 -7.70 -0.12 3.63
C SER A 135 -7.97 -1.00 2.42
N ASP A 136 -8.41 -0.37 1.35
CA ASP A 136 -8.32 -0.93 0.00
C ASP A 136 -6.93 -0.58 -0.57
N ASP A 137 -6.10 -1.60 -0.79
CA ASP A 137 -4.70 -1.43 -1.13
C ASP A 137 -4.16 -2.60 -1.96
N SER A 138 -2.84 -2.69 -2.15
CA SER A 138 -2.20 -3.69 -3.01
C SER A 138 -2.54 -5.14 -2.66
N ARG A 139 -3.05 -5.42 -1.46
CA ARG A 139 -3.54 -6.77 -1.11
C ARG A 139 -4.66 -7.23 -2.05
N TYR A 140 -5.44 -6.28 -2.57
CA TYR A 140 -6.59 -6.52 -3.45
C TYR A 140 -6.26 -6.29 -4.92
N TRP A 141 -5.55 -5.19 -5.24
CA TRP A 141 -5.35 -4.76 -6.63
C TRP A 141 -3.90 -4.87 -7.13
N GLY A 142 -2.98 -5.40 -6.30
CA GLY A 142 -1.63 -5.76 -6.71
C GLY A 142 -0.58 -4.67 -6.56
N PRO A 143 0.66 -4.99 -6.95
CA PRO A 143 1.77 -4.05 -6.89
C PRO A 143 1.62 -2.93 -7.93
N VAL A 144 2.11 -1.73 -7.57
CA VAL A 144 2.01 -0.49 -8.36
C VAL A 144 3.34 -0.26 -9.09
N PRO A 145 3.32 0.05 -10.39
CA PRO A 145 4.50 0.47 -11.11
C PRO A 145 5.15 1.72 -10.50
N ARG A 146 6.48 1.78 -10.50
CA ARG A 146 7.25 2.92 -10.00
C ARG A 146 6.83 4.24 -10.65
N ASP A 147 6.55 4.23 -11.95
CA ASP A 147 6.23 5.43 -12.72
C ASP A 147 4.89 6.07 -12.32
N TRP A 148 4.03 5.32 -11.61
CA TRP A 148 2.76 5.85 -11.09
C TRP A 148 2.93 6.57 -9.74
N ILE A 149 4.13 6.52 -9.14
CA ILE A 149 4.41 7.17 -7.86
C ILE A 149 4.75 8.64 -8.12
N ILE A 150 3.90 9.53 -7.62
CA ILE A 150 4.01 10.98 -7.79
C ILE A 150 5.10 11.56 -6.88
N GLY A 151 5.20 11.08 -5.64
CA GLY A 151 6.19 11.56 -4.69
C GLY A 151 5.96 11.10 -3.26
N GLU A 152 6.90 11.44 -2.39
CA GLU A 152 6.88 11.15 -0.96
C GLU A 152 6.10 12.22 -0.19
N ALA A 153 5.11 11.79 0.61
CA ALA A 153 4.47 12.64 1.60
C ALA A 153 5.32 12.65 2.87
N PHE A 154 5.89 13.80 3.21
CA PHE A 154 6.88 13.89 4.27
C PHE A 154 6.50 14.83 5.42
N PHE A 155 5.47 15.68 5.26
CA PHE A 155 5.10 16.67 6.25
C PHE A 155 3.60 16.98 6.21
N THR A 156 2.96 17.01 7.38
CA THR A 156 1.58 17.49 7.56
C THR A 156 1.60 18.96 7.95
N TYR A 157 0.89 19.82 7.23
CA TYR A 157 0.80 21.25 7.52
C TYR A 157 -0.57 21.74 7.96
N TRP A 158 -1.59 20.86 7.94
CA TRP A 158 -2.95 21.15 8.39
C TRP A 158 -3.60 19.86 8.92
N PRO A 159 -4.39 19.91 10.01
CA PRO A 159 -4.67 21.09 10.85
C PRO A 159 -3.47 21.47 11.76
N PRO A 160 -3.51 22.65 12.43
CA PRO A 160 -2.36 23.16 13.20
C PRO A 160 -1.87 22.25 14.32
N ASP A 161 -2.75 21.49 14.95
CA ASP A 161 -2.46 20.53 16.01
C ASP A 161 -1.81 19.22 15.51
N ARG A 162 -1.75 19.03 14.18
CA ARG A 162 -1.16 17.86 13.52
C ARG A 162 0.04 18.22 12.64
N ILE A 163 0.58 19.44 12.78
CA ILE A 163 1.76 19.86 12.04
C ILE A 163 2.98 19.06 12.47
N GLY A 164 3.65 18.41 11.52
CA GLY A 164 4.85 17.61 11.81
C GLY A 164 5.33 16.79 10.62
N LEU A 165 6.46 16.13 10.84
CA LEU A 165 6.98 15.12 9.91
C LEU A 165 6.14 13.85 9.97
N LEU A 166 6.08 13.15 8.85
CA LEU A 166 5.40 11.86 8.69
C LEU A 166 6.38 10.70 8.87
#